data_baa1955e6043c11e7aaa7a56cab64495
#
_entry.id   baa1955e6043c11e7aaa7a56cab64495
#
_cell.length_a   1.000
_cell.length_b   1.000
_cell.length_c   1.000
_cell.angle_alpha   90.00
_cell.angle_beta   90.00
_cell.angle_gamma   90.00
#
_symmetry.space_group_name_H-M   'P 1'
#
loop_
_entity.id
_entity.type
_entity.pdbx_description
1 polymer ?
#
loop_
_entity_poly.entity_id
_entity_poly.type
_entity_poly.pdbx_seq_one_letter_code
_entity_poly.pdbx_strand_id
1 'polypeptide(L)' 'MPLIAGIDIGNATTEVALASDDPQARAFVASGIVATTGMKGTRDNIAGTLAALEQALAKTPWSMSDVSRIYLNE' A
#
# COMPACT_ATOMS: atom_id res chain seq x y z
N MET A 1 5.62 6.91 13.33
CA MET A 1 4.88 7.89 12.52
C MET A 1 3.64 7.23 11.94
N PRO A 2 2.45 7.80 12.08
CA PRO A 2 1.27 7.23 11.44
C PRO A 2 1.33 7.42 9.93
N LEU A 3 1.07 6.33 9.23
CA LEU A 3 1.06 6.29 7.78
C LEU A 3 -0.35 5.95 7.27
N ILE A 4 -0.68 6.47 6.11
CA ILE A 4 -1.85 6.09 5.34
C ILE A 4 -1.35 5.28 4.15
N ALA A 5 -1.98 4.14 3.88
CA ALA A 5 -1.73 3.36 2.68
C ALA A 5 -2.93 3.47 1.74
N GLY A 6 -2.69 3.94 0.53
CA GLY A 6 -3.66 3.86 -0.56
C GLY A 6 -3.29 2.67 -1.44
N ILE A 7 -4.23 1.78 -1.66
CA ILE A 7 -4.00 0.55 -2.42
C ILE A 7 -4.94 0.52 -3.61
N ASP A 8 -4.37 0.38 -4.80
CA ASP A 8 -5.13 0.26 -6.04
C ASP A 8 -4.85 -1.11 -6.67
N ILE A 9 -5.86 -1.97 -6.68
CA ILE A 9 -5.78 -3.31 -7.27
C ILE A 9 -6.35 -3.25 -8.67
N GLY A 10 -5.46 -3.21 -9.65
CA GLY A 10 -5.84 -3.27 -11.06
C GLY A 10 -5.84 -4.69 -11.59
N ASN A 11 -6.22 -4.85 -12.85
CA ASN A 11 -6.21 -6.18 -13.50
C ASN A 11 -4.79 -6.70 -13.72
N ALA A 12 -3.84 -5.82 -13.96
CA ALA A 12 -2.46 -6.19 -14.27
C ALA A 12 -1.51 -5.93 -13.10
N THR A 13 -1.67 -4.79 -12.41
CA THR A 13 -0.76 -4.39 -11.34
C THR A 13 -1.51 -3.94 -10.10
N THR A 14 -0.89 -4.14 -8.95
CA THR A 14 -1.36 -3.64 -7.67
C THR A 14 -0.34 -2.61 -7.18
N GLU A 15 -0.82 -1.40 -6.90
CA GLU A 15 0.02 -0.29 -6.44
C GLU A 15 -0.35 0.10 -5.03
N VAL A 16 0.68 0.41 -4.24
CA VAL A 16 0.52 0.98 -2.91
C VAL A 16 1.26 2.30 -2.86
N ALA A 17 0.58 3.33 -2.36
CA ALA A 17 1.19 4.61 -2.04
C ALA A 17 1.09 4.85 -0.54
N LEU A 18 2.21 5.19 0.08
CA LEU A 18 2.27 5.54 1.49
C LEU A 18 2.39 7.06 1.62
N ALA A 19 1.63 7.62 2.54
CA ALA A 19 1.70 9.04 2.88
C ALA A 19 1.68 9.20 4.39
N SER A 20 2.24 10.31 4.89
CA SER A 20 2.15 10.62 6.30
C SER A 20 0.73 11.02 6.66
N ASP A 21 0.25 10.56 7.83
CA ASP A 21 -1.08 10.94 8.34
C ASP A 21 -0.94 12.11 9.32
N ASP A 22 -0.20 13.12 8.93
CA ASP A 22 -0.08 14.36 9.69
C ASP A 22 -0.96 15.41 9.01
N PRO A 23 -2.01 15.92 9.68
CA PRO A 23 -2.90 16.91 9.08
C PRO A 23 -2.19 18.18 8.61
N GLN A 24 -1.04 18.50 9.21
CA GLN A 24 -0.29 19.71 8.88
C GLN A 24 0.80 19.46 7.84
N ALA A 25 1.18 18.22 7.63
CA ALA A 25 2.30 17.87 6.75
C ALA A 25 2.04 16.55 6.01
N ARG A 26 0.86 16.41 5.42
CA ARG A 26 0.56 15.25 4.59
C ARG A 26 1.46 15.26 3.36
N ALA A 27 2.26 14.24 3.24
CA ALA A 27 3.23 14.13 2.17
C ALA A 27 3.34 12.68 1.72
N PHE A 28 3.53 12.51 0.42
CA PHE A 28 3.90 11.22 -0.15
C PHE A 28 5.22 10.75 0.47
N VAL A 29 5.27 9.48 0.83
CA VAL A 29 6.45 8.90 1.48
C VAL A 29 7.15 7.90 0.57
N ALA A 30 6.42 6.89 0.08
CA ALA A 30 6.98 5.84 -0.75
C ALA A 30 5.86 5.12 -1.48
N SER A 31 6.22 4.37 -2.52
CA SER A 31 5.27 3.53 -3.24
C SER A 31 5.88 2.17 -3.56
N GLY A 32 5.00 1.21 -3.82
CA GLY A 32 5.34 -0.11 -4.30
C GLY A 32 4.38 -0.52 -5.39
N ILE A 33 4.83 -1.35 -6.32
CA ILE A 33 4.03 -1.86 -7.40
C ILE A 33 4.45 -3.30 -7.68
N VAL A 34 3.47 -4.19 -7.80
CA VAL A 34 3.70 -5.59 -8.13
C VAL A 34 2.62 -6.06 -9.12
N ALA A 35 2.86 -7.18 -9.77
CA ALA A 35 1.81 -7.82 -10.58
C ALA A 35 0.66 -8.24 -9.67
N THR A 36 -0.58 -8.01 -10.12
CA THR A 36 -1.76 -8.44 -9.39
C THR A 36 -1.79 -9.96 -9.32
N THR A 37 -2.04 -10.49 -8.11
CA THR A 37 -2.15 -11.92 -7.90
C THR A 37 -3.62 -12.34 -7.93
N GLY A 38 -3.91 -13.45 -8.61
CA GLY A 38 -5.25 -13.99 -8.71
C GLY A 38 -6.23 -13.11 -9.45
N MET A 39 -7.50 -13.39 -9.27
CA MET A 39 -8.56 -12.58 -9.87
C MET A 39 -8.88 -11.40 -8.97
N LYS A 40 -9.13 -10.25 -9.59
CA LYS A 40 -9.51 -9.02 -8.90
C LYS A 40 -10.76 -9.26 -8.04
N GLY A 41 -10.73 -8.79 -6.80
CA GLY A 41 -11.84 -8.93 -5.86
C GLY A 41 -11.87 -10.25 -5.13
N THR A 42 -10.86 -11.10 -5.26
CA THR A 42 -10.77 -12.38 -4.57
C THR A 42 -9.70 -12.36 -3.49
N ARG A 43 -9.69 -13.40 -2.65
CA ARG A 43 -8.64 -13.56 -1.62
C ARG A 43 -7.25 -13.68 -2.23
N ASP A 44 -7.15 -14.10 -3.47
CA ASP A 44 -5.86 -14.27 -4.15
C ASP A 44 -5.14 -12.95 -4.35
N ASN A 45 -5.84 -11.82 -4.27
CA ASN A 45 -5.23 -10.49 -4.32
C ASN A 45 -4.42 -10.14 -3.08
N ILE A 46 -4.65 -10.83 -1.96
CA ILE A 46 -4.01 -10.49 -0.68
C ILE A 46 -2.49 -10.59 -0.77
N ALA A 47 -1.98 -11.66 -1.38
CA ALA A 47 -0.54 -11.88 -1.48
C ALA A 47 0.15 -10.72 -2.22
N GLY A 48 -0.40 -10.31 -3.37
CA GLY A 48 0.14 -9.19 -4.15
C GLY A 48 0.02 -7.87 -3.41
N THR A 49 -1.12 -7.66 -2.73
CA THR A 49 -1.34 -6.44 -1.94
C THR A 49 -0.32 -6.33 -0.82
N LEU A 50 -0.08 -7.41 -0.07
CA LEU A 50 0.92 -7.40 0.99
C LEU A 50 2.33 -7.20 0.43
N ALA A 51 2.65 -7.84 -0.68
CA ALA A 51 3.95 -7.67 -1.33
C ALA A 51 4.19 -6.22 -1.75
N ALA A 52 3.19 -5.56 -2.34
CA ALA A 52 3.30 -4.16 -2.73
C ALA A 52 3.46 -3.25 -1.51
N LEU A 53 2.72 -3.52 -0.45
CA LEU A 53 2.82 -2.76 0.79
C LEU A 53 4.20 -2.94 1.44
N GLU A 54 4.70 -4.16 1.52
CA GLU A 54 6.05 -4.43 2.04
C GLU A 54 7.13 -3.77 1.18
N GLN A 55 6.96 -3.77 -0.14
CA GLN A 55 7.89 -3.12 -1.06
C GLN A 55 7.95 -1.61 -0.78
N ALA A 56 6.80 -0.98 -0.56
CA ALA A 56 6.74 0.44 -0.23
C ALA A 56 7.38 0.72 1.13
N LEU A 57 7.05 -0.09 2.14
CA LEU A 57 7.60 0.07 3.50
C LEU A 57 9.11 -0.16 3.54
N ALA A 58 9.65 -1.06 2.72
CA ALA A 58 11.08 -1.33 2.66
C ALA A 58 11.91 -0.11 2.28
N LYS A 59 11.30 0.89 1.66
CA LYS A 59 11.94 2.16 1.30
C LYS A 59 11.93 3.19 2.42
N THR A 60 11.38 2.81 3.58
CA THR A 60 11.16 3.70 4.73
C THR A 60 11.77 3.08 5.98
N PRO A 61 11.96 3.86 7.07
CA PRO A 61 12.34 3.29 8.36
C PRO A 61 11.15 2.72 9.14
N TRP A 62 9.93 2.76 8.58
CA TRP A 62 8.72 2.35 9.28
C TRP A 62 8.31 0.93 8.91
N SER A 63 7.42 0.37 9.75
CA SER A 63 6.93 -1.00 9.61
C SER A 63 5.41 -1.01 9.42
N MET A 64 4.85 -2.21 9.21
CA MET A 64 3.42 -2.40 9.06
C MET A 64 2.62 -1.83 10.23
N SER A 65 3.17 -1.88 11.45
CA SER A 65 2.49 -1.33 12.64
C SER A 65 2.32 0.18 12.61
N ASP A 66 3.06 0.87 11.76
CA ASP A 66 2.92 2.33 11.58
C ASP A 66 1.79 2.71 10.64
N VAL A 67 1.25 1.75 9.89
CA VAL A 67 0.13 2.00 8.97
C VAL A 67 -1.15 2.08 9.79
N SER A 68 -1.72 3.28 9.89
CA SER A 68 -2.91 3.53 10.71
C SER A 68 -4.21 3.44 9.92
N ARG A 69 -4.17 3.66 8.62
CA ARG A 69 -5.33 3.63 7.73
C ARG A 69 -4.98 3.02 6.40
N ILE A 70 -5.93 2.29 5.84
CA ILE A 70 -5.79 1.72 4.50
C ILE A 70 -7.04 2.09 3.70
N TYR A 71 -6.80 2.67 2.53
CA TYR A 71 -7.84 2.96 1.55
C TYR A 71 -7.64 2.02 0.38
N LEU A 72 -8.67 1.25 0.07
CA LEU A 72 -8.60 0.22 -0.96
C LEU A 72 -9.50 0.59 -2.13
N ASN A 73 -8.96 0.51 -3.33
CA ASN A 73 -9.68 0.69 -4.58
C ASN A 73 -9.43 -0.51 -5.48
N GLU A 74 -10.50 -1.08 -5.99
CA GLU A 74 -10.42 -2.23 -6.91
C GLU A 74 -10.99 -1.88 -8.28
#